data_af94a09a10a631b80c0c97e74960e0bd
#
_entry.id   af94a09a10a631b80c0c97e74960e0bd
#
_cell.length_a   1.000
_cell.length_b   1.000
_cell.length_c   1.000
_cell.angle_alpha   90.00
_cell.angle_beta   90.00
_cell.angle_gamma   90.00
#
_symmetry.space_group_name_H-M   'P 1'
#
loop_
_entity.id
_entity.type
_entity.pdbx_description
1 polymer ?
#
loop_
_entity_poly.entity_id
_entity_poly.type
_entity_poly.pdbx_seq_one_letter_code
_entity_poly.pdbx_strand_id
1 'polypeptide(L)'
;MRTATTIEASAGKKAVEFAVEAERLGLDVCWVAEAWGADAPSPLGYLAARTERMLLGSGVIQVGTRSPVTIAQTAMTLAHLSGGRFLLGLGVSGPQVMEGLHGVPFGHPLGRMRETVAIVRQVFTGEKVSFAGRHYVLPLPGAKPMRVSLPPVSVPVYLATLSPKMLELTGEIADGWLGTSFIPERADAYFSYLDAGLARAGRTRAGLDVCQGAEINLVPEAELARTIASRKKELAFSLGGMGTATANFYNDAYSRQGWADVAAEVRDRWQAGDRDGAAALVTDEMVLATTLVGTEDMVRARLRAWRDAGVDTVRLYPSGDTPTARLDTLARGIDLVRAL
;
A
#
# COMPACT_ATOMS: atom_id res chain seq x y z
N MET A 1 9.25 -14.23 6.18
CA MET A 1 8.66 -13.05 5.50
C MET A 1 7.69 -13.54 4.44
N ARG A 2 6.46 -13.00 4.37
CA ARG A 2 5.48 -13.33 3.32
C ARG A 2 5.79 -12.58 2.02
N THR A 3 5.33 -13.15 0.91
CA THR A 3 5.42 -12.53 -0.41
C THR A 3 4.08 -11.96 -0.83
N ALA A 4 4.09 -10.78 -1.44
CA ALA A 4 2.91 -10.16 -1.99
C ALA A 4 3.20 -9.54 -3.36
N THR A 5 2.15 -9.23 -4.12
CA THR A 5 2.23 -8.34 -5.27
C THR A 5 1.01 -7.42 -5.30
N THR A 6 1.05 -6.39 -6.13
CA THR A 6 -0.11 -5.54 -6.41
C THR A 6 -0.44 -5.60 -7.89
N ILE A 7 -1.71 -5.77 -8.21
CA ILE A 7 -2.21 -5.69 -9.58
C ILE A 7 -3.05 -4.44 -9.79
N GLU A 8 -2.96 -3.89 -10.99
CA GLU A 8 -3.84 -2.85 -11.47
C GLU A 8 -4.92 -3.48 -12.35
N ALA A 9 -6.16 -3.38 -11.89
CA ALA A 9 -7.29 -4.04 -12.56
C ALA A 9 -7.66 -3.39 -13.92
N SER A 10 -7.08 -2.25 -14.27
CA SER A 10 -7.22 -1.60 -15.58
C SER A 10 -6.83 -2.50 -16.76
N ALA A 11 -5.95 -3.50 -16.53
CA ALA A 11 -5.63 -4.54 -17.50
C ALA A 11 -6.73 -5.61 -17.67
N GLY A 12 -7.86 -5.48 -16.97
CA GLY A 12 -9.01 -6.37 -17.06
C GLY A 12 -8.68 -7.84 -16.73
N LYS A 13 -9.17 -8.77 -17.52
CA LYS A 13 -8.96 -10.21 -17.31
C LYS A 13 -7.49 -10.62 -17.23
N LYS A 14 -6.59 -9.95 -17.96
CA LYS A 14 -5.15 -10.25 -17.92
C LYS A 14 -4.53 -10.03 -16.54
N ALA A 15 -5.00 -9.02 -15.80
CA ALA A 15 -4.54 -8.78 -14.43
C ALA A 15 -5.00 -9.91 -13.48
N VAL A 16 -6.23 -10.41 -13.65
CA VAL A 16 -6.74 -11.53 -12.87
C VAL A 16 -5.99 -12.83 -13.21
N GLU A 17 -5.78 -13.11 -14.49
CA GLU A 17 -5.00 -14.27 -14.93
C GLU A 17 -3.58 -14.25 -14.37
N PHE A 18 -2.92 -13.08 -14.40
CA PHE A 18 -1.60 -12.90 -13.75
C PHE A 18 -1.64 -13.26 -12.26
N ALA A 19 -2.64 -12.79 -11.52
CA ALA A 19 -2.75 -13.08 -10.09
C ALA A 19 -3.05 -14.57 -9.80
N VAL A 20 -3.86 -15.23 -10.65
CA VAL A 20 -4.11 -16.68 -10.54
C VAL A 20 -2.82 -17.48 -10.79
N GLU A 21 -2.02 -17.12 -11.78
CA GLU A 21 -0.72 -17.74 -12.00
C GLU A 21 0.26 -17.46 -10.85
N ALA A 22 0.26 -16.24 -10.31
CA ALA A 22 1.04 -15.89 -9.12
C ALA A 22 0.71 -16.76 -7.90
N GLU A 23 -0.57 -17.10 -7.69
CA GLU A 23 -0.96 -18.06 -6.65
C GLU A 23 -0.33 -19.46 -6.90
N ARG A 24 -0.29 -19.90 -8.14
CA ARG A 24 0.34 -21.20 -8.50
C ARG A 24 1.83 -21.21 -8.21
N LEU A 25 2.50 -20.08 -8.38
CA LEU A 25 3.90 -19.87 -7.98
C LEU A 25 4.06 -19.81 -6.45
N GLY A 26 2.96 -19.74 -5.70
CA GLY A 26 2.92 -19.74 -4.25
C GLY A 26 3.01 -18.36 -3.63
N LEU A 27 2.53 -17.33 -4.32
CA LEU A 27 2.37 -16.00 -3.74
C LEU A 27 1.39 -16.05 -2.55
N ASP A 28 1.74 -15.35 -1.46
CA ASP A 28 0.93 -15.36 -0.24
C ASP A 28 -0.21 -14.34 -0.28
N VAL A 29 0.01 -13.15 -0.87
CA VAL A 29 -0.97 -12.04 -0.86
C VAL A 29 -1.02 -11.34 -2.22
N CYS A 30 -2.22 -11.09 -2.73
CA CYS A 30 -2.46 -10.22 -3.87
C CYS A 30 -3.27 -8.98 -3.47
N TRP A 31 -2.69 -7.82 -3.64
CA TRP A 31 -3.36 -6.54 -3.44
C TRP A 31 -3.92 -6.03 -4.76
N VAL A 32 -5.12 -5.45 -4.74
CA VAL A 32 -5.71 -4.78 -5.90
C VAL A 32 -5.73 -3.28 -5.66
N ALA A 33 -5.02 -2.55 -6.50
CA ALA A 33 -4.94 -1.10 -6.42
C ALA A 33 -6.24 -0.43 -6.88
N GLU A 34 -6.64 0.62 -6.16
CA GLU A 34 -7.70 1.54 -6.55
C GLU A 34 -7.16 2.97 -6.37
N ALA A 35 -7.16 3.74 -7.46
CA ALA A 35 -6.76 5.14 -7.43
C ALA A 35 -7.63 5.95 -8.40
N TRP A 36 -7.20 6.13 -9.62
CA TRP A 36 -7.95 6.76 -10.72
C TRP A 36 -8.23 5.78 -11.88
N GLY A 37 -8.03 4.49 -11.65
CA GLY A 37 -8.29 3.40 -12.60
C GLY A 37 -9.57 2.63 -12.27
N ALA A 38 -9.48 1.30 -12.31
CA ALA A 38 -10.59 0.42 -11.95
C ALA A 38 -10.83 0.41 -10.42
N ASP A 39 -12.05 0.07 -10.02
CA ASP A 39 -12.38 -0.19 -8.61
C ASP A 39 -11.69 -1.49 -8.11
N ALA A 40 -11.41 -1.57 -6.83
CA ALA A 40 -10.80 -2.78 -6.25
C ALA A 40 -11.81 -3.91 -5.95
N PRO A 41 -13.04 -3.64 -5.48
CA PRO A 41 -13.98 -4.69 -5.12
C PRO A 41 -14.35 -5.64 -6.25
N SER A 42 -14.58 -5.15 -7.47
CA SER A 42 -14.99 -5.99 -8.60
C SER A 42 -13.96 -7.06 -8.97
N PRO A 43 -12.68 -6.74 -9.22
CA PRO A 43 -11.67 -7.77 -9.48
C PRO A 43 -11.35 -8.63 -8.27
N LEU A 44 -11.47 -8.13 -7.04
CA LEU A 44 -11.32 -8.91 -5.82
C LEU A 44 -12.39 -9.99 -5.69
N GLY A 45 -13.65 -9.67 -6.01
CA GLY A 45 -14.73 -10.65 -6.07
C GLY A 45 -14.48 -11.73 -7.12
N TYR A 46 -13.94 -11.35 -8.28
CA TYR A 46 -13.57 -12.31 -9.33
C TYR A 46 -12.38 -13.18 -8.92
N LEU A 47 -11.36 -12.60 -8.28
CA LEU A 47 -10.23 -13.37 -7.73
C LEU A 47 -10.64 -14.33 -6.62
N ALA A 48 -11.58 -13.95 -5.77
CA ALA A 48 -12.09 -14.82 -4.71
C ALA A 48 -12.64 -16.14 -5.26
N ALA A 49 -13.27 -16.10 -6.45
CA ALA A 49 -13.81 -17.30 -7.14
C ALA A 49 -12.74 -18.07 -7.94
N ARG A 50 -11.55 -17.50 -8.16
CA ARG A 50 -10.51 -18.08 -9.03
C ARG A 50 -9.27 -18.53 -8.27
N THR A 51 -9.21 -18.26 -6.97
CA THR A 51 -8.08 -18.56 -6.08
C THR A 51 -8.56 -19.32 -4.84
N GLU A 52 -7.67 -20.12 -4.23
CA GLU A 52 -8.03 -21.00 -3.11
C GLU A 52 -7.28 -20.71 -1.82
N ARG A 53 -6.04 -20.22 -1.89
CA ARG A 53 -5.13 -20.07 -0.74
C ARG A 53 -4.66 -18.64 -0.51
N MET A 54 -4.37 -17.94 -1.61
CA MET A 54 -3.80 -16.60 -1.58
C MET A 54 -4.73 -15.62 -0.87
N LEU A 55 -4.19 -14.82 0.04
CA LEU A 55 -4.90 -13.71 0.64
C LEU A 55 -5.15 -12.62 -0.42
N LEU A 56 -6.31 -12.01 -0.34
CA LEU A 56 -6.77 -10.99 -1.28
C LEU A 56 -6.99 -9.67 -0.54
N GLY A 57 -6.36 -8.61 -0.99
CA GLY A 57 -6.46 -7.33 -0.29
C GLY A 57 -6.78 -6.15 -1.18
N SER A 58 -7.53 -5.19 -0.66
CA SER A 58 -7.61 -3.87 -1.30
C SER A 58 -6.35 -3.06 -1.00
N GLY A 59 -5.69 -2.58 -2.02
CA GLY A 59 -4.43 -1.86 -1.86
C GLY A 59 -4.40 -0.51 -2.57
N VAL A 60 -5.28 0.46 -2.27
CA VAL A 60 -6.24 0.52 -1.16
C VAL A 60 -7.62 1.01 -1.59
N ILE A 61 -8.70 0.73 -0.82
CA ILE A 61 -9.96 1.45 -0.94
C ILE A 61 -9.79 2.86 -0.35
N GLN A 62 -10.28 3.86 -1.07
CA GLN A 62 -10.17 5.27 -0.67
C GLN A 62 -11.25 5.64 0.35
N VAL A 63 -10.84 6.15 1.52
CA VAL A 63 -11.75 6.69 2.53
C VAL A 63 -12.33 8.01 2.02
N GLY A 64 -13.67 8.10 2.05
CA GLY A 64 -14.41 9.29 1.60
C GLY A 64 -15.10 9.12 0.24
N THR A 65 -14.69 8.17 -0.59
CA THR A 65 -15.42 7.85 -1.84
C THR A 65 -16.61 6.93 -1.60
N ARG A 66 -16.62 6.24 -0.46
CA ARG A 66 -17.69 5.35 0.02
C ARG A 66 -18.02 5.64 1.47
N SER A 67 -19.26 5.40 1.88
CA SER A 67 -19.59 5.47 3.32
C SER A 67 -18.84 4.39 4.11
N PRO A 68 -18.53 4.60 5.40
CA PRO A 68 -17.89 3.57 6.22
C PRO A 68 -18.67 2.26 6.26
N VAL A 69 -20.00 2.32 6.26
CA VAL A 69 -20.85 1.12 6.23
C VAL A 69 -20.73 0.40 4.89
N THR A 70 -20.69 1.12 3.75
CA THR A 70 -20.47 0.50 2.43
C THR A 70 -19.09 -0.17 2.35
N ILE A 71 -18.05 0.45 2.91
CA ILE A 71 -16.72 -0.17 3.00
C ILE A 71 -16.78 -1.48 3.79
N ALA A 72 -17.46 -1.47 4.94
CA ALA A 72 -17.63 -2.66 5.76
C ALA A 72 -18.44 -3.75 5.04
N GLN A 73 -19.54 -3.41 4.37
CA GLN A 73 -20.33 -4.35 3.58
C GLN A 73 -19.50 -5.01 2.47
N THR A 74 -18.70 -4.21 1.76
CA THR A 74 -17.78 -4.72 0.74
C THR A 74 -16.78 -5.70 1.36
N ALA A 75 -16.17 -5.35 2.49
CA ALA A 75 -15.19 -6.20 3.17
C ALA A 75 -15.82 -7.50 3.68
N MET A 76 -17.02 -7.46 4.28
CA MET A 76 -17.76 -8.65 4.73
C MET A 76 -18.11 -9.55 3.55
N THR A 77 -18.61 -8.98 2.45
CA THR A 77 -18.95 -9.73 1.23
C THR A 77 -17.72 -10.44 0.67
N LEU A 78 -16.61 -9.74 0.53
CA LEU A 78 -15.37 -10.32 0.03
C LEU A 78 -14.78 -11.37 0.97
N ALA A 79 -14.89 -11.16 2.29
CA ALA A 79 -14.48 -12.17 3.27
C ALA A 79 -15.29 -13.46 3.13
N HIS A 80 -16.61 -13.38 2.98
CA HIS A 80 -17.46 -14.56 2.76
C HIS A 80 -17.19 -15.23 1.42
N LEU A 81 -17.07 -14.46 0.33
CA LEU A 81 -16.78 -15.01 -1.00
C LEU A 81 -15.42 -15.70 -1.07
N SER A 82 -14.43 -15.19 -0.34
CA SER A 82 -13.07 -15.75 -0.33
C SER A 82 -12.84 -16.82 0.73
N GLY A 83 -13.84 -17.17 1.55
CA GLY A 83 -13.64 -18.10 2.67
C GLY A 83 -12.71 -17.55 3.75
N GLY A 84 -12.81 -16.25 4.06
CA GLY A 84 -12.03 -15.59 5.13
C GLY A 84 -10.65 -15.07 4.69
N ARG A 85 -10.31 -15.12 3.41
CA ARG A 85 -9.00 -14.70 2.87
C ARG A 85 -8.88 -13.20 2.53
N PHE A 86 -9.86 -12.37 2.91
CA PHE A 86 -9.84 -10.95 2.57
C PHE A 86 -9.12 -10.09 3.61
N LEU A 87 -8.35 -9.11 3.12
CA LEU A 87 -7.66 -8.06 3.88
C LEU A 87 -8.18 -6.69 3.43
N LEU A 88 -8.64 -5.87 4.38
CA LEU A 88 -9.15 -4.53 4.08
C LEU A 88 -8.03 -3.49 4.16
N GLY A 89 -7.50 -3.08 3.03
CA GLY A 89 -6.57 -1.96 2.97
C GLY A 89 -7.29 -0.65 2.67
N LEU A 90 -7.02 0.36 3.48
CA LEU A 90 -7.62 1.70 3.41
C LEU A 90 -6.55 2.78 3.24
N GLY A 91 -6.87 3.81 2.46
CA GLY A 91 -6.03 5.00 2.28
C GLY A 91 -6.87 6.27 2.12
N VAL A 92 -6.24 7.41 2.30
CA VAL A 92 -6.94 8.71 2.18
C VAL A 92 -6.84 9.32 0.79
N SER A 93 -6.01 8.73 -0.10
CA SER A 93 -5.69 9.30 -1.42
C SER A 93 -5.03 10.69 -1.31
N GLY A 94 -5.20 11.53 -2.31
CA GLY A 94 -4.70 12.91 -2.35
C GLY A 94 -5.77 13.89 -2.82
N PRO A 95 -5.56 15.20 -2.61
CA PRO A 95 -6.52 16.23 -3.01
C PRO A 95 -6.92 16.16 -4.48
N GLN A 96 -5.95 15.92 -5.39
CA GLN A 96 -6.21 15.84 -6.83
C GLN A 96 -7.22 14.76 -7.20
N VAL A 97 -7.11 13.58 -6.57
CA VAL A 97 -8.02 12.47 -6.83
C VAL A 97 -9.35 12.69 -6.13
N MET A 98 -9.33 13.08 -4.86
CA MET A 98 -10.56 13.25 -4.09
C MET A 98 -11.41 14.40 -4.60
N GLU A 99 -10.79 15.56 -4.84
CA GLU A 99 -11.51 16.77 -5.25
C GLU A 99 -11.69 16.85 -6.77
N GLY A 100 -10.64 16.50 -7.52
CA GLY A 100 -10.63 16.62 -8.98
C GLY A 100 -11.39 15.51 -9.71
N LEU A 101 -11.37 14.27 -9.19
CA LEU A 101 -12.03 13.13 -9.83
C LEU A 101 -13.36 12.77 -9.15
N HIS A 102 -13.38 12.72 -7.81
CA HIS A 102 -14.57 12.27 -7.07
C HIS A 102 -15.47 13.43 -6.60
N GLY A 103 -15.04 14.69 -6.68
CA GLY A 103 -15.80 15.85 -6.21
C GLY A 103 -16.03 15.85 -4.70
N VAL A 104 -15.18 15.19 -3.94
CA VAL A 104 -15.27 15.06 -2.47
C VAL A 104 -14.18 15.90 -1.82
N PRO A 105 -14.52 16.84 -0.91
CA PRO A 105 -13.50 17.65 -0.24
C PRO A 105 -12.47 16.81 0.52
N PHE A 106 -11.18 17.09 0.31
CA PHE A 106 -10.06 16.46 1.00
C PHE A 106 -9.87 17.08 2.39
N GLY A 107 -10.90 16.97 3.25
CA GLY A 107 -10.88 17.56 4.58
C GLY A 107 -10.71 16.51 5.69
N HIS A 108 -9.90 16.84 6.71
CA HIS A 108 -9.77 16.06 7.95
C HIS A 108 -9.44 14.56 7.75
N PRO A 109 -8.45 14.20 6.93
CA PRO A 109 -8.18 12.80 6.56
C PRO A 109 -7.90 11.91 7.78
N LEU A 110 -7.19 12.42 8.79
CA LEU A 110 -6.88 11.68 10.03
C LEU A 110 -8.16 11.31 10.82
N GLY A 111 -9.04 12.29 11.05
CA GLY A 111 -10.29 12.06 11.79
C GLY A 111 -11.23 11.14 11.03
N ARG A 112 -11.40 11.37 9.72
CA ARG A 112 -12.22 10.50 8.87
C ARG A 112 -11.72 9.05 8.85
N MET A 113 -10.40 8.83 8.74
CA MET A 113 -9.81 7.48 8.79
C MET A 113 -10.10 6.80 10.13
N ARG A 114 -9.87 7.49 11.24
CA ARG A 114 -10.14 6.95 12.60
C ARG A 114 -11.59 6.53 12.75
N GLU A 115 -12.52 7.41 12.40
CA GLU A 115 -13.96 7.13 12.54
C GLU A 115 -14.42 6.05 11.56
N THR A 116 -13.87 6.01 10.33
CA THR A 116 -14.16 4.96 9.36
C THR A 116 -13.76 3.60 9.90
N VAL A 117 -12.54 3.43 10.42
CA VAL A 117 -12.09 2.14 10.98
C VAL A 117 -12.93 1.74 12.18
N ALA A 118 -13.28 2.68 13.06
CA ALA A 118 -14.15 2.39 14.21
C ALA A 118 -15.53 1.88 13.78
N ILE A 119 -16.18 2.56 12.81
CA ILE A 119 -17.47 2.14 12.26
C ILE A 119 -17.36 0.78 11.56
N VAL A 120 -16.33 0.58 10.73
CA VAL A 120 -16.08 -0.67 10.03
C VAL A 120 -15.97 -1.84 11.02
N ARG A 121 -15.18 -1.69 12.07
CA ARG A 121 -15.04 -2.72 13.12
C ARG A 121 -16.35 -2.99 13.86
N GLN A 122 -17.13 -1.94 14.13
CA GLN A 122 -18.47 -2.12 14.72
C GLN A 122 -19.41 -2.91 13.78
N VAL A 123 -19.40 -2.60 12.48
CA VAL A 123 -20.21 -3.35 11.50
C VAL A 123 -19.81 -4.82 11.45
N PHE A 124 -18.51 -5.14 11.56
CA PHE A 124 -18.01 -6.52 11.53
C PHE A 124 -18.52 -7.39 12.68
N THR A 125 -18.95 -6.78 13.80
CA THR A 125 -19.55 -7.54 14.92
C THR A 125 -20.95 -8.09 14.60
N GLY A 126 -21.60 -7.60 13.52
CA GLY A 126 -22.99 -7.95 13.19
C GLY A 126 -24.06 -7.27 14.06
N GLU A 127 -23.65 -6.36 14.96
CA GLU A 127 -24.54 -5.61 15.81
C GLU A 127 -25.16 -4.39 15.08
N LYS A 128 -26.16 -3.76 15.73
CA LYS A 128 -26.71 -2.50 15.23
C LYS A 128 -25.66 -1.39 15.33
N VAL A 129 -25.48 -0.67 14.22
CA VAL A 129 -24.49 0.40 14.13
C VAL A 129 -25.01 1.67 14.82
N SER A 130 -24.25 2.15 15.80
CA SER A 130 -24.51 3.42 16.46
C SER A 130 -23.17 4.13 16.70
N PHE A 131 -22.97 5.28 16.08
CA PHE A 131 -21.73 6.03 16.15
C PHE A 131 -22.00 7.55 16.16
N ALA A 132 -21.44 8.24 17.14
CA ALA A 132 -21.55 9.70 17.28
C ALA A 132 -20.15 10.33 17.21
N GLY A 133 -19.66 10.50 15.98
CA GLY A 133 -18.36 11.11 15.71
C GLY A 133 -18.47 12.57 15.26
N ARG A 134 -17.32 13.14 14.96
CA ARG A 134 -17.24 14.51 14.39
C ARG A 134 -17.55 14.51 12.89
N HIS A 135 -17.20 13.43 12.19
CA HIS A 135 -17.31 13.32 10.73
C HIS A 135 -18.46 12.42 10.30
N TYR A 136 -18.84 11.46 11.15
CA TYR A 136 -19.93 10.53 10.88
C TYR A 136 -20.85 10.42 12.10
N VAL A 137 -22.15 10.47 11.85
CA VAL A 137 -23.20 10.24 12.85
C VAL A 137 -24.15 9.19 12.32
N LEU A 138 -24.25 8.06 13.01
CA LEU A 138 -25.08 6.90 12.65
C LEU A 138 -25.85 6.39 13.87
N PRO A 139 -27.18 6.29 13.82
CA PRO A 139 -28.06 6.83 12.78
C PRO A 139 -28.15 8.36 12.83
N LEU A 140 -28.66 8.98 11.78
CA LEU A 140 -29.03 10.40 11.86
C LEU A 140 -30.14 10.63 12.89
N PRO A 141 -30.28 11.84 13.45
CA PRO A 141 -31.34 12.17 14.40
C PRO A 141 -32.71 11.75 13.89
N GLY A 142 -33.47 11.02 14.72
CA GLY A 142 -34.80 10.51 14.39
C GLY A 142 -34.83 9.17 13.63
N ALA A 143 -33.69 8.71 13.09
CA ALA A 143 -33.58 7.40 12.45
C ALA A 143 -33.28 6.28 13.48
N LYS A 144 -33.62 5.03 13.13
CA LYS A 144 -33.36 3.86 13.98
C LYS A 144 -32.04 3.18 13.59
N PRO A 145 -31.22 2.73 14.56
CA PRO A 145 -30.02 1.95 14.28
C PRO A 145 -30.36 0.66 13.51
N MET A 146 -29.58 0.38 12.46
CA MET A 146 -29.69 -0.84 11.67
C MET A 146 -28.40 -1.64 11.75
N ARG A 147 -28.46 -2.92 11.41
CA ARG A 147 -27.32 -3.81 11.23
C ARG A 147 -27.21 -4.26 9.78
N VAL A 148 -26.02 -4.61 9.36
CA VAL A 148 -25.80 -5.30 8.08
C VAL A 148 -26.27 -6.75 8.23
N SER A 149 -27.06 -7.24 7.27
CA SER A 149 -27.62 -8.59 7.29
C SER A 149 -26.64 -9.63 6.72
N LEU A 150 -25.44 -9.68 7.30
CA LEU A 150 -24.39 -10.67 7.03
C LEU A 150 -23.90 -11.25 8.36
N PRO A 151 -23.41 -12.49 8.39
CA PRO A 151 -22.76 -13.04 9.57
C PRO A 151 -21.54 -12.19 9.99
N PRO A 152 -21.21 -12.12 11.29
CA PRO A 152 -20.00 -11.47 11.77
C PRO A 152 -18.74 -11.99 11.08
N VAL A 153 -17.75 -11.11 10.93
CA VAL A 153 -16.45 -11.44 10.34
C VAL A 153 -15.30 -10.84 11.15
N SER A 154 -14.14 -11.45 11.00
CA SER A 154 -12.88 -10.86 11.46
C SER A 154 -12.02 -10.58 10.23
N VAL A 155 -12.01 -9.33 9.75
CA VAL A 155 -11.22 -8.90 8.61
C VAL A 155 -10.10 -7.99 9.09
N PRO A 156 -8.81 -8.34 8.86
CA PRO A 156 -7.69 -7.46 9.20
C PRO A 156 -7.76 -6.15 8.41
N VAL A 157 -7.51 -5.03 9.10
CA VAL A 157 -7.52 -3.67 8.54
C VAL A 157 -6.11 -3.16 8.39
N TYR A 158 -5.70 -2.88 7.16
CA TYR A 158 -4.41 -2.29 6.81
C TYR A 158 -4.57 -0.83 6.43
N LEU A 159 -3.64 0.02 6.86
CA LEU A 159 -3.63 1.43 6.49
C LEU A 159 -2.41 1.76 5.62
N ALA A 160 -2.66 2.42 4.48
CA ALA A 160 -1.61 2.98 3.64
C ALA A 160 -1.35 4.43 4.07
N THR A 161 -0.24 4.64 4.76
CA THR A 161 0.07 5.90 5.42
C THR A 161 1.56 6.24 5.32
N LEU A 162 1.88 7.53 5.18
CA LEU A 162 3.25 8.03 5.08
C LEU A 162 3.54 9.19 6.04
N SER A 163 2.53 10.03 6.37
CA SER A 163 2.75 11.17 7.24
C SER A 163 2.83 10.78 8.72
N PRO A 164 3.58 11.51 9.55
CA PRO A 164 3.80 11.19 10.97
C PRO A 164 2.51 10.87 11.73
N LYS A 165 1.51 11.77 11.67
CA LYS A 165 0.24 11.57 12.39
C LYS A 165 -0.58 10.39 11.88
N MET A 166 -0.50 10.09 10.58
CA MET A 166 -1.18 8.92 10.02
C MET A 166 -0.45 7.62 10.38
N LEU A 167 0.88 7.64 10.50
CA LEU A 167 1.67 6.49 10.99
C LEU A 167 1.37 6.21 12.47
N GLU A 168 1.30 7.26 13.32
CA GLU A 168 0.84 7.12 14.70
C GLU A 168 -0.56 6.48 14.78
N LEU A 169 -1.50 6.96 13.95
CA LEU A 169 -2.84 6.37 13.87
C LEU A 169 -2.79 4.91 13.43
N THR A 170 -1.94 4.57 12.44
CA THR A 170 -1.75 3.20 11.98
C THR A 170 -1.34 2.27 13.12
N GLY A 171 -0.31 2.64 13.88
CA GLY A 171 0.11 1.88 15.07
C GLY A 171 -1.01 1.72 16.10
N GLU A 172 -1.83 2.75 16.28
CA GLU A 172 -2.91 2.75 17.26
C GLU A 172 -4.06 1.80 16.90
N ILE A 173 -4.50 1.78 15.62
CA ILE A 173 -5.77 1.15 15.25
C ILE A 173 -5.69 0.06 14.16
N ALA A 174 -4.58 -0.08 13.43
CA ALA A 174 -4.50 -1.00 12.30
C ALA A 174 -3.94 -2.37 12.69
N ASP A 175 -4.26 -3.38 11.88
CA ASP A 175 -3.68 -4.72 11.96
C ASP A 175 -2.45 -4.86 11.05
N GLY A 176 -2.30 -3.95 10.08
CA GLY A 176 -1.12 -3.87 9.21
C GLY A 176 -0.87 -2.48 8.65
N TRP A 177 0.36 -2.27 8.21
CA TRP A 177 0.81 -1.05 7.54
C TRP A 177 1.21 -1.35 6.10
N LEU A 178 0.52 -0.72 5.14
CA LEU A 178 0.88 -0.74 3.73
C LEU A 178 1.78 0.47 3.43
N GLY A 179 3.08 0.29 3.63
CA GLY A 179 4.05 1.33 3.37
C GLY A 179 4.62 1.29 1.96
N THR A 180 5.37 2.34 1.61
CA THR A 180 6.16 2.47 0.38
C THR A 180 7.35 3.38 0.63
N SER A 181 8.28 3.48 -0.32
CA SER A 181 9.48 4.32 -0.21
C SER A 181 10.31 4.01 1.06
N PHE A 182 10.39 2.74 1.41
CA PHE A 182 11.02 2.28 2.65
C PHE A 182 12.49 1.96 2.44
N ILE A 183 13.31 2.52 3.31
CA ILE A 183 14.75 2.27 3.36
C ILE A 183 15.04 1.59 4.69
N PRO A 184 15.44 0.31 4.70
CA PRO A 184 15.64 -0.43 5.93
C PRO A 184 16.67 0.19 6.86
N GLU A 185 17.73 0.82 6.34
CA GLU A 185 18.75 1.53 7.12
C GLU A 185 18.23 2.82 7.79
N ARG A 186 17.03 3.27 7.42
CA ARG A 186 16.33 4.44 7.95
C ARG A 186 14.92 4.12 8.43
N ALA A 187 14.70 2.88 8.82
CA ALA A 187 13.39 2.38 9.26
C ALA A 187 12.80 3.18 10.44
N ASP A 188 13.66 3.77 11.27
CA ASP A 188 13.30 4.66 12.38
C ASP A 188 12.49 5.88 11.93
N ALA A 189 12.67 6.36 10.70
CA ALA A 189 11.88 7.46 10.11
C ALA A 189 10.37 7.14 10.01
N TYR A 190 9.99 5.88 10.11
CA TYR A 190 8.60 5.41 10.14
C TYR A 190 8.27 4.74 11.46
N PHE A 191 9.14 3.87 11.93
CA PHE A 191 8.86 3.04 13.10
C PHE A 191 8.73 3.82 14.40
N SER A 192 9.43 4.95 14.55
CA SER A 192 9.24 5.83 15.71
C SER A 192 7.79 6.29 15.87
N TYR A 193 7.11 6.61 14.77
CA TYR A 193 5.71 7.02 14.78
C TYR A 193 4.74 5.84 14.97
N LEU A 194 5.01 4.72 14.29
CA LEU A 194 4.21 3.49 14.47
C LEU A 194 4.27 3.02 15.92
N ASP A 195 5.46 3.00 16.53
CA ASP A 195 5.66 2.59 17.92
C ASP A 195 4.97 3.54 18.90
N ALA A 196 5.01 4.84 18.65
CA ALA A 196 4.26 5.81 19.47
C ALA A 196 2.75 5.55 19.43
N GLY A 197 2.22 5.16 18.25
CA GLY A 197 0.82 4.76 18.11
C GLY A 197 0.49 3.45 18.81
N LEU A 198 1.32 2.44 18.62
CA LEU A 198 1.21 1.14 19.29
C LEU A 198 1.22 1.29 20.81
N ALA A 199 2.17 2.07 21.34
CA ALA A 199 2.29 2.31 22.78
C ALA A 199 1.04 2.97 23.38
N ARG A 200 0.45 3.97 22.67
CA ARG A 200 -0.82 4.60 23.09
C ARG A 200 -1.98 3.61 23.21
N ALA A 201 -1.97 2.60 22.36
CA ALA A 201 -3.01 1.55 22.35
C ALA A 201 -2.65 0.34 23.22
N GLY A 202 -1.53 0.36 23.96
CA GLY A 202 -1.06 -0.79 24.74
C GLY A 202 -0.66 -1.99 23.87
N ARG A 203 -0.23 -1.76 22.62
CA ARG A 203 0.13 -2.78 21.64
C ARG A 203 1.63 -2.80 21.39
N THR A 204 2.09 -3.87 20.76
CA THR A 204 3.48 -4.04 20.29
C THR A 204 3.52 -4.33 18.79
N ARG A 205 4.70 -4.26 18.18
CA ARG A 205 4.90 -4.59 16.77
C ARG A 205 4.47 -6.01 16.39
N ALA A 206 4.52 -6.96 17.30
CA ALA A 206 4.05 -8.33 17.06
C ALA A 206 2.56 -8.40 16.61
N GLY A 207 1.78 -7.37 16.90
CA GLY A 207 0.38 -7.23 16.46
C GLY A 207 0.18 -6.35 15.23
N LEU A 208 1.24 -5.99 14.49
CA LEU A 208 1.18 -5.13 13.31
C LEU A 208 1.99 -5.75 12.17
N ASP A 209 1.33 -6.19 11.09
CA ASP A 209 2.02 -6.67 9.88
C ASP A 209 2.62 -5.49 9.11
N VAL A 210 3.94 -5.45 9.01
CA VAL A 210 4.66 -4.43 8.25
C VAL A 210 4.81 -4.89 6.80
N CYS A 211 3.97 -4.35 5.92
CA CYS A 211 3.95 -4.69 4.50
C CYS A 211 4.57 -3.57 3.67
N GLN A 212 5.74 -3.82 3.08
CA GLN A 212 6.47 -2.86 2.25
C GLN A 212 6.53 -3.29 0.80
N GLY A 213 6.58 -2.32 -0.12
CA GLY A 213 6.59 -2.58 -1.56
C GLY A 213 7.82 -2.01 -2.26
N ALA A 214 8.40 -2.82 -3.17
CA ALA A 214 9.46 -2.38 -4.06
C ALA A 214 9.40 -3.09 -5.41
N GLU A 215 9.89 -2.41 -6.44
CA GLU A 215 10.19 -3.06 -7.70
C GLU A 215 11.24 -4.14 -7.50
N ILE A 216 11.02 -5.31 -8.10
CA ILE A 216 12.02 -6.36 -8.23
C ILE A 216 12.43 -6.54 -9.69
N ASN A 217 13.75 -6.45 -9.94
CA ASN A 217 14.33 -6.65 -11.25
C ASN A 217 15.70 -7.31 -11.10
N LEU A 218 15.80 -8.57 -11.51
CA LEU A 218 17.02 -9.38 -11.44
C LEU A 218 17.77 -9.27 -12.76
N VAL A 219 18.85 -8.51 -12.77
CA VAL A 219 19.63 -8.22 -13.98
C VAL A 219 21.09 -8.67 -13.86
N PRO A 220 21.73 -9.04 -14.97
CA PRO A 220 23.17 -9.26 -15.00
C PRO A 220 23.94 -7.96 -14.64
N GLU A 221 25.13 -8.11 -14.08
CA GLU A 221 26.02 -6.97 -13.74
C GLU A 221 26.19 -5.99 -14.91
N ALA A 222 26.36 -6.50 -16.12
CA ALA A 222 26.56 -5.70 -17.34
C ALA A 222 25.35 -4.79 -17.67
N GLU A 223 24.15 -5.09 -17.15
CA GLU A 223 22.93 -4.32 -17.42
C GLU A 223 22.56 -3.39 -16.25
N LEU A 224 23.21 -3.53 -15.10
CA LEU A 224 22.85 -2.87 -13.86
C LEU A 224 22.84 -1.33 -14.01
N ALA A 225 23.91 -0.75 -14.55
CA ALA A 225 24.02 0.70 -14.72
C ALA A 225 22.89 1.28 -15.59
N ARG A 226 22.54 0.59 -16.68
CA ARG A 226 21.44 1.00 -17.57
C ARG A 226 20.07 0.90 -16.86
N THR A 227 19.87 -0.15 -16.09
CA THR A 227 18.64 -0.34 -15.34
C THR A 227 18.48 0.72 -14.27
N ILE A 228 19.51 1.02 -13.50
CA ILE A 228 19.48 2.10 -12.49
C ILE A 228 19.17 3.45 -13.18
N ALA A 229 19.82 3.77 -14.28
CA ALA A 229 19.60 5.03 -15.00
C ALA A 229 18.14 5.19 -15.46
N SER A 230 17.47 4.11 -15.88
CA SER A 230 16.04 4.16 -16.24
C SER A 230 15.15 4.48 -15.05
N ARG A 231 15.47 4.01 -13.84
CA ARG A 231 14.70 4.21 -12.60
C ARG A 231 14.84 5.60 -12.00
N LYS A 232 15.92 6.31 -12.30
CA LYS A 232 16.09 7.70 -11.85
C LYS A 232 14.96 8.61 -12.30
N LYS A 233 14.44 8.42 -13.51
CA LYS A 233 13.32 9.22 -14.05
C LYS A 233 12.02 8.96 -13.29
N GLU A 234 11.75 7.72 -12.93
CA GLU A 234 10.54 7.33 -12.16
C GLU A 234 10.62 7.87 -10.73
N LEU A 235 11.80 7.79 -10.12
CA LEU A 235 12.01 8.34 -8.79
C LEU A 235 11.91 9.87 -8.79
N ALA A 236 12.46 10.56 -9.79
CA ALA A 236 12.31 12.01 -9.95
C ALA A 236 10.84 12.40 -10.13
N PHE A 237 10.03 11.61 -10.86
CA PHE A 237 8.58 11.82 -10.94
C PHE A 237 7.91 11.70 -9.57
N SER A 238 8.26 10.68 -8.78
CA SER A 238 7.71 10.49 -7.44
C SER A 238 8.05 11.66 -6.51
N LEU A 239 9.28 12.16 -6.56
CA LEU A 239 9.76 13.26 -5.73
C LEU A 239 9.24 14.63 -6.17
N GLY A 240 9.06 14.86 -7.48
CA GLY A 240 8.72 16.17 -8.04
C GLY A 240 7.32 16.28 -8.62
N GLY A 241 6.78 15.19 -9.20
CA GLY A 241 5.53 15.19 -9.96
C GLY A 241 4.31 14.68 -9.22
N MET A 242 4.50 13.93 -8.14
CA MET A 242 3.37 13.42 -7.33
C MET A 242 2.86 14.49 -6.35
N GLY A 243 1.55 14.43 -6.07
CA GLY A 243 0.92 15.37 -5.14
C GLY A 243 0.70 16.77 -5.73
N THR A 244 0.75 17.79 -4.88
CA THR A 244 0.62 19.20 -5.26
C THR A 244 1.94 19.95 -5.04
N ALA A 245 2.03 21.20 -5.49
CA ALA A 245 3.19 22.03 -5.25
C ALA A 245 3.55 22.21 -3.75
N THR A 246 2.55 22.09 -2.86
CA THR A 246 2.69 22.27 -1.41
C THR A 246 2.60 20.99 -0.60
N ALA A 247 2.23 19.84 -1.20
CA ALA A 247 2.02 18.58 -0.49
C ALA A 247 2.40 17.40 -1.38
N ASN A 248 3.58 16.85 -1.15
CA ASN A 248 4.05 15.61 -1.77
C ASN A 248 4.55 14.65 -0.70
N PHE A 249 3.70 13.68 -0.34
CA PHE A 249 4.00 12.71 0.71
C PHE A 249 5.22 11.81 0.40
N TYR A 250 5.53 11.59 -0.88
CA TYR A 250 6.72 10.83 -1.28
C TYR A 250 7.99 11.65 -1.06
N ASN A 251 7.99 12.91 -1.48
CA ASN A 251 9.11 13.83 -1.23
C ASN A 251 9.42 13.94 0.27
N ASP A 252 8.37 14.15 1.08
CA ASP A 252 8.48 14.20 2.54
C ASP A 252 9.03 12.88 3.13
N ALA A 253 8.64 11.74 2.57
CA ALA A 253 9.13 10.43 3.00
C ALA A 253 10.62 10.25 2.75
N TYR A 254 11.11 10.63 1.58
CA TYR A 254 12.55 10.61 1.27
C TYR A 254 13.33 11.62 2.11
N SER A 255 12.77 12.82 2.31
CA SER A 255 13.39 13.87 3.14
C SER A 255 13.64 13.37 4.56
N ARG A 256 12.66 12.71 5.18
CA ARG A 256 12.80 12.13 6.53
C ARG A 256 13.82 10.99 6.60
N GLN A 257 14.09 10.33 5.50
CA GLN A 257 15.06 9.24 5.40
C GLN A 257 16.48 9.71 5.03
N GLY A 258 16.74 11.02 5.11
CA GLY A 258 18.09 11.60 4.97
C GLY A 258 18.41 12.22 3.62
N TRP A 259 17.44 12.33 2.70
CA TRP A 259 17.64 12.95 1.38
C TRP A 259 16.86 14.26 1.20
N ALA A 260 16.77 15.06 2.28
CA ALA A 260 15.98 16.29 2.27
C ALA A 260 16.45 17.29 1.18
N ASP A 261 17.75 17.52 1.07
CA ASP A 261 18.30 18.48 0.11
C ASP A 261 18.08 18.04 -1.34
N VAL A 262 18.37 16.77 -1.64
CA VAL A 262 18.16 16.21 -2.98
C VAL A 262 16.67 16.19 -3.34
N ALA A 263 15.82 15.77 -2.42
CA ALA A 263 14.37 15.71 -2.65
C ALA A 263 13.78 17.10 -2.91
N ALA A 264 14.27 18.13 -2.22
CA ALA A 264 13.85 19.51 -2.44
C ALA A 264 14.30 19.99 -3.83
N GLU A 265 15.58 19.80 -4.21
CA GLU A 265 16.10 20.25 -5.50
C GLU A 265 15.45 19.50 -6.68
N VAL A 266 15.21 18.20 -6.56
CA VAL A 266 14.47 17.41 -7.56
C VAL A 266 13.07 17.99 -7.77
N ARG A 267 12.35 18.32 -6.69
CA ARG A 267 11.02 18.92 -6.77
C ARG A 267 11.07 20.28 -7.47
N ASP A 268 12.02 21.14 -7.10
CA ASP A 268 12.12 22.49 -7.64
C ASP A 268 12.43 22.47 -9.14
N ARG A 269 13.36 21.62 -9.60
CA ARG A 269 13.64 21.43 -11.04
C ARG A 269 12.43 20.84 -11.78
N TRP A 270 11.77 19.86 -11.19
CA TRP A 270 10.58 19.25 -11.79
C TRP A 270 9.47 20.28 -12.00
N GLN A 271 9.21 21.14 -11.02
CA GLN A 271 8.21 22.20 -11.10
C GLN A 271 8.61 23.30 -12.11
N ALA A 272 9.89 23.55 -12.27
CA ALA A 272 10.42 24.43 -13.31
C ALA A 272 10.37 23.82 -14.74
N GLY A 273 9.92 22.56 -14.88
CA GLY A 273 9.84 21.85 -16.16
C GLY A 273 11.15 21.15 -16.58
N ASP A 274 12.23 21.26 -15.81
CA ASP A 274 13.53 20.62 -16.05
C ASP A 274 13.49 19.16 -15.53
N ARG A 275 12.80 18.29 -16.26
CA ARG A 275 12.62 16.88 -15.86
C ARG A 275 13.87 16.04 -15.96
N ASP A 276 14.71 16.31 -16.97
CA ASP A 276 15.98 15.59 -17.14
C ASP A 276 17.01 16.05 -16.09
N GLY A 277 17.08 17.35 -15.78
CA GLY A 277 17.87 17.87 -14.68
C GLY A 277 17.41 17.33 -13.31
N ALA A 278 16.10 17.22 -13.08
CA ALA A 278 15.56 16.59 -11.89
C ALA A 278 15.98 15.10 -11.77
N ALA A 279 15.91 14.34 -12.88
CA ALA A 279 16.34 12.94 -12.90
C ALA A 279 17.85 12.77 -12.69
N ALA A 280 18.66 13.72 -13.16
CA ALA A 280 20.12 13.70 -12.99
C ALA A 280 20.57 13.87 -11.52
N LEU A 281 19.73 14.49 -10.68
CA LEU A 281 20.01 14.63 -9.23
C LEU A 281 19.78 13.34 -8.45
N VAL A 282 18.97 12.43 -8.98
CA VAL A 282 18.71 11.13 -8.32
C VAL A 282 19.97 10.28 -8.41
N THR A 283 20.52 9.89 -7.26
CA THR A 283 21.72 9.05 -7.19
C THR A 283 21.41 7.58 -7.39
N ASP A 284 22.43 6.79 -7.77
CA ASP A 284 22.31 5.33 -7.85
C ASP A 284 21.96 4.74 -6.49
N GLU A 285 22.52 5.29 -5.41
CA GLU A 285 22.22 4.90 -4.04
C GLU A 285 20.73 5.06 -3.71
N MET A 286 20.10 6.17 -4.09
CA MET A 286 18.66 6.37 -3.87
C MET A 286 17.82 5.29 -4.56
N VAL A 287 18.16 4.93 -5.79
CA VAL A 287 17.48 3.86 -6.53
C VAL A 287 17.66 2.52 -5.83
N LEU A 288 18.89 2.13 -5.53
CA LEU A 288 19.22 0.84 -4.90
C LEU A 288 18.68 0.72 -3.47
N ALA A 289 18.60 1.83 -2.75
CA ALA A 289 18.09 1.85 -1.37
C ALA A 289 16.59 1.51 -1.28
N THR A 290 15.80 1.87 -2.29
CA THR A 290 14.33 1.75 -2.28
C THR A 290 13.79 0.69 -3.22
N THR A 291 14.64 -0.03 -3.94
CA THR A 291 14.26 -1.08 -4.90
C THR A 291 14.94 -2.41 -4.58
N LEU A 292 14.45 -3.46 -5.21
CA LEU A 292 15.06 -4.81 -5.26
C LEU A 292 15.63 -5.03 -6.68
N VAL A 293 16.40 -4.04 -7.16
CA VAL A 293 17.03 -4.06 -8.50
C VAL A 293 18.51 -4.42 -8.35
N GLY A 294 18.98 -5.37 -9.14
CA GLY A 294 20.38 -5.76 -9.14
C GLY A 294 20.63 -7.20 -9.52
N THR A 295 21.85 -7.66 -9.28
CA THR A 295 22.16 -9.09 -9.37
C THR A 295 21.40 -9.88 -8.29
N GLU A 296 21.31 -11.18 -8.45
CA GLU A 296 20.61 -12.02 -7.45
C GLU A 296 21.19 -11.86 -6.04
N ASP A 297 22.51 -11.76 -5.91
CA ASP A 297 23.16 -11.56 -4.61
C ASP A 297 22.82 -10.20 -4.01
N MET A 298 22.76 -9.12 -4.81
CA MET A 298 22.34 -7.79 -4.36
C MET A 298 20.90 -7.80 -3.86
N VAL A 299 19.99 -8.40 -4.64
CA VAL A 299 18.57 -8.51 -4.26
C VAL A 299 18.39 -9.34 -3.00
N ARG A 300 19.11 -10.47 -2.89
CA ARG A 300 19.13 -11.31 -1.68
C ARG A 300 19.61 -10.55 -0.45
N ALA A 301 20.70 -9.82 -0.58
CA ALA A 301 21.23 -8.99 0.50
C ALA A 301 20.21 -7.92 0.93
N ARG A 302 19.55 -7.27 -0.04
CA ARG A 302 18.54 -6.25 0.21
C ARG A 302 17.28 -6.81 0.90
N LEU A 303 16.81 -7.99 0.47
CA LEU A 303 15.69 -8.69 1.12
C LEU A 303 16.01 -9.06 2.57
N ARG A 304 17.26 -9.47 2.86
CA ARG A 304 17.72 -9.70 4.25
C ARG A 304 17.66 -8.41 5.06
N ALA A 305 18.16 -7.30 4.54
CA ALA A 305 18.10 -6.01 5.21
C ALA A 305 16.65 -5.58 5.51
N TRP A 306 15.71 -5.83 4.60
CA TRP A 306 14.30 -5.55 4.83
C TRP A 306 13.71 -6.43 5.93
N ARG A 307 13.97 -7.74 5.91
CA ARG A 307 13.54 -8.67 6.95
C ARG A 307 14.10 -8.25 8.32
N ASP A 308 15.39 -7.98 8.38
CA ASP A 308 16.10 -7.65 9.62
C ASP A 308 15.67 -6.28 10.19
N ALA A 309 15.21 -5.37 9.31
CA ALA A 309 14.55 -4.12 9.70
C ALA A 309 13.12 -4.30 10.21
N GLY A 310 12.53 -5.51 10.12
CA GLY A 310 11.19 -5.80 10.63
C GLY A 310 10.07 -5.73 9.60
N VAL A 311 10.36 -5.96 8.32
CA VAL A 311 9.33 -6.16 7.29
C VAL A 311 8.81 -7.59 7.37
N ASP A 312 7.50 -7.75 7.56
CA ASP A 312 6.83 -9.05 7.65
C ASP A 312 6.35 -9.54 6.29
N THR A 313 5.90 -8.62 5.42
CA THR A 313 5.39 -8.90 4.08
C THR A 313 6.06 -8.00 3.05
N VAL A 314 6.73 -8.59 2.04
CA VAL A 314 7.31 -7.84 0.92
C VAL A 314 6.40 -7.89 -0.28
N ARG A 315 5.97 -6.72 -0.78
CA ARG A 315 5.22 -6.59 -2.04
C ARG A 315 6.19 -6.40 -3.19
N LEU A 316 6.30 -7.42 -3.99
CA LEU A 316 7.17 -7.46 -5.18
C LEU A 316 6.40 -6.87 -6.37
N TYR A 317 6.93 -5.81 -6.99
CA TYR A 317 6.46 -5.29 -8.26
C TYR A 317 7.39 -5.80 -9.37
N PRO A 318 7.06 -6.94 -10.00
CA PRO A 318 7.98 -7.59 -10.91
C PRO A 318 8.13 -6.82 -12.22
N SER A 319 9.37 -6.54 -12.62
CA SER A 319 9.72 -6.01 -13.93
C SER A 319 9.60 -7.07 -15.02
N GLY A 320 9.33 -6.64 -16.24
CA GLY A 320 9.24 -7.47 -17.44
C GLY A 320 8.30 -6.86 -18.47
N ASP A 321 8.68 -6.99 -19.75
CA ASP A 321 7.93 -6.41 -20.88
C ASP A 321 6.67 -7.23 -21.24
N THR A 322 6.60 -8.46 -20.78
CA THR A 322 5.47 -9.37 -21.01
C THR A 322 4.93 -9.91 -19.69
N PRO A 323 3.65 -10.35 -19.63
CA PRO A 323 3.12 -11.03 -18.45
C PRO A 323 3.95 -12.24 -18.03
N THR A 324 4.47 -13.03 -18.98
CA THR A 324 5.33 -14.17 -18.69
C THR A 324 6.65 -13.75 -18.04
N ALA A 325 7.34 -12.77 -18.61
CA ALA A 325 8.59 -12.25 -18.03
C ALA A 325 8.38 -11.70 -16.61
N ARG A 326 7.23 -11.04 -16.37
CA ARG A 326 6.87 -10.57 -15.02
C ARG A 326 6.59 -11.73 -14.06
N LEU A 327 5.95 -12.80 -14.51
CA LEU A 327 5.75 -14.01 -13.69
C LEU A 327 7.07 -14.70 -13.37
N ASP A 328 7.99 -14.79 -14.33
CA ASP A 328 9.33 -15.37 -14.13
C ASP A 328 10.12 -14.55 -13.08
N THR A 329 10.08 -13.22 -13.18
CA THR A 329 10.70 -12.33 -12.19
C THR A 329 10.06 -12.49 -10.81
N LEU A 330 8.72 -12.59 -10.75
CA LEU A 330 7.99 -12.82 -9.51
C LEU A 330 8.34 -14.17 -8.87
N ALA A 331 8.41 -15.24 -9.67
CA ALA A 331 8.78 -16.58 -9.20
C ALA A 331 10.17 -16.58 -8.55
N ARG A 332 11.16 -16.00 -9.22
CA ARG A 332 12.52 -15.84 -8.66
C ARG A 332 12.51 -15.01 -7.37
N GLY A 333 11.71 -13.94 -7.31
CA GLY A 333 11.56 -13.14 -6.11
C GLY A 333 10.95 -13.93 -4.94
N ILE A 334 9.93 -14.75 -5.20
CA ILE A 334 9.31 -15.65 -4.21
C ILE A 334 10.34 -16.65 -3.68
N ASP A 335 11.13 -17.27 -4.58
CA ASP A 335 12.16 -18.23 -4.20
C ASP A 335 13.25 -17.59 -3.34
N LEU A 336 13.69 -16.36 -3.68
CA LEU A 336 14.64 -15.61 -2.89
C LEU A 336 14.14 -15.31 -1.47
N VAL A 337 12.87 -14.92 -1.33
CA VAL A 337 12.25 -14.66 -0.02
C VAL A 337 12.12 -15.94 0.80
N ARG A 338 11.80 -17.07 0.17
CA ARG A 338 11.69 -18.36 0.87
C ARG A 338 13.04 -18.92 1.33
N ALA A 339 14.11 -18.53 0.65
CA ALA A 339 15.48 -18.95 0.99
C ALA A 339 16.17 -18.04 2.06
N LEU A 340 15.47 -17.05 2.63
CA LEU A 340 15.99 -16.20 3.70
C LEU A 340 15.94 -16.89 5.06
#